data_b9a06bd90819ec1e9c36b4bf985977b8
#
_entry.id   b9a06bd90819ec1e9c36b4bf985977b8
#
_cell.length_a   1.000
_cell.length_b   1.000
_cell.length_c   1.000
_cell.angle_alpha   90.00
_cell.angle_beta   90.00
_cell.angle_gamma   90.00
#
_symmetry.space_group_name_H-M   'P 1'
#
loop_
_entity.id
_entity.type
_entity.pdbx_description
1 polymer ?
#
loop_
_entity_poly.entity_id
_entity_poly.type
_entity_poly.pdbx_seq_one_letter_code
_entity_poly.pdbx_strand_id
1 'polypeptide(L)'
;MKKIILLLATTLISTAHIHAQKLTVHTIGDSTMADYVENTTRTRGWGEMLQEFFTSDVRIINYARGGRSSRSFTEEGLWDKVKSNLNPGDYVFIQFAHNDEKEQGKDGADGRGTAPWTTYKTFLEQYVDETEALGANPVFITPIVRRYFTKAGTISPKGCHDIGI
;
A
#
# COMPACT_ATOMS: atom_id res chain seq x y z
N MET A 1 41.75 -62.07 -22.58
CA MET A 1 41.57 -61.28 -21.35
C MET A 1 40.89 -59.98 -21.73
N LYS A 2 39.59 -59.84 -21.51
CA LYS A 2 38.83 -58.58 -21.81
C LYS A 2 38.86 -57.71 -20.57
N LYS A 3 39.40 -56.51 -20.70
CA LYS A 3 39.38 -55.47 -19.61
C LYS A 3 38.02 -54.76 -19.66
N ILE A 4 37.26 -54.92 -18.59
CA ILE A 4 36.00 -54.16 -18.35
C ILE A 4 36.43 -52.84 -17.73
N ILE A 5 36.19 -51.71 -18.45
CA ILE A 5 36.36 -50.38 -17.92
C ILE A 5 34.98 -49.97 -17.32
N LEU A 6 34.95 -49.88 -15.95
CA LEU A 6 33.82 -49.38 -15.20
C LEU A 6 33.83 -47.88 -15.19
N LEU A 7 32.93 -47.24 -15.94
CA LEU A 7 32.77 -45.79 -15.97
C LEU A 7 31.87 -45.38 -14.80
N LEU A 8 32.45 -44.78 -13.77
CA LEU A 8 31.69 -44.18 -12.65
C LEU A 8 31.18 -42.83 -13.10
N ALA A 9 29.89 -42.73 -13.39
CA ALA A 9 29.23 -41.46 -13.60
C ALA A 9 28.86 -40.81 -12.25
N THR A 10 29.63 -39.82 -11.82
CA THR A 10 29.29 -39.01 -10.64
C THR A 10 28.27 -37.95 -11.05
N THR A 11 27.01 -38.15 -10.73
CA THR A 11 25.96 -37.13 -10.84
C THR A 11 26.15 -36.08 -9.75
N LEU A 12 26.61 -34.90 -10.15
CA LEU A 12 26.63 -33.72 -9.26
C LEU A 12 25.17 -33.28 -9.06
N ILE A 13 24.59 -33.59 -7.91
CA ILE A 13 23.30 -33.02 -7.50
C ILE A 13 23.61 -31.61 -6.99
N SER A 14 23.39 -30.62 -7.83
CA SER A 14 23.40 -29.21 -7.45
C SER A 14 22.17 -28.95 -6.56
N THR A 15 22.36 -28.85 -5.25
CA THR A 15 21.33 -28.38 -4.34
C THR A 15 21.15 -26.87 -4.55
N ALA A 16 20.24 -26.50 -5.46
CA ALA A 16 19.79 -25.12 -5.54
C ALA A 16 19.15 -24.75 -4.20
N HIS A 17 19.82 -23.93 -3.42
CA HIS A 17 19.19 -23.30 -2.26
C HIS A 17 18.15 -22.34 -2.79
N ILE A 18 16.90 -22.76 -2.81
CA ILE A 18 15.76 -21.86 -3.05
C ILE A 18 15.71 -20.96 -1.81
N HIS A 19 16.35 -19.80 -1.89
CA HIS A 19 16.04 -18.72 -0.95
C HIS A 19 14.59 -18.35 -1.21
N ALA A 20 13.72 -18.65 -0.26
CA ALA A 20 12.34 -18.18 -0.32
C ALA A 20 12.40 -16.65 -0.45
N GLN A 21 11.89 -16.13 -1.56
CA GLN A 21 11.84 -14.69 -1.79
C GLN A 21 10.98 -14.10 -0.67
N LYS A 22 11.54 -13.12 0.03
CA LYS A 22 10.86 -12.45 1.12
C LYS A 22 9.66 -11.69 0.55
N LEU A 23 8.46 -11.99 1.03
CA LEU A 23 7.26 -11.29 0.60
C LEU A 23 7.36 -9.82 0.98
N THR A 24 7.11 -8.91 0.04
CA THR A 24 7.08 -7.48 0.33
C THR A 24 5.65 -6.94 0.25
N VAL A 25 5.27 -6.16 1.25
CA VAL A 25 4.03 -5.38 1.27
C VAL A 25 4.40 -3.90 1.21
N HIS A 26 3.97 -3.25 0.14
CA HIS A 26 4.10 -1.81 -0.05
C HIS A 26 2.80 -1.15 0.40
N THR A 27 2.86 -0.14 1.26
CA THR A 27 1.67 0.55 1.72
C THR A 27 1.62 1.97 1.15
N ILE A 28 0.50 2.36 0.57
CA ILE A 28 0.23 3.70 0.04
C ILE A 28 -1.02 4.28 0.69
N GLY A 29 -0.96 5.54 1.06
CA GLY A 29 -2.06 6.17 1.78
C GLY A 29 -1.74 7.56 2.30
N ASP A 30 -2.59 8.03 3.18
CA ASP A 30 -2.53 9.36 3.76
C ASP A 30 -1.89 9.38 5.18
N SER A 31 -2.18 10.45 5.94
CA SER A 31 -1.66 10.65 7.30
C SER A 31 -2.08 9.58 8.31
N THR A 32 -3.16 8.85 8.06
CA THR A 32 -3.61 7.80 8.99
C THR A 32 -2.73 6.55 8.92
N MET A 33 -1.97 6.41 7.84
CA MET A 33 -1.05 5.29 7.58
C MET A 33 0.43 5.71 7.65
N ALA A 34 0.75 7.00 7.45
CA ALA A 34 2.11 7.50 7.29
C ALA A 34 3.00 7.29 8.53
N ASP A 35 4.31 7.23 8.29
CA ASP A 35 5.31 7.29 9.36
C ASP A 35 5.41 8.72 9.92
N TYR A 36 5.62 8.81 11.23
CA TYR A 36 5.83 10.06 11.92
C TYR A 36 7.19 10.08 12.61
N VAL A 37 7.83 11.24 12.58
CA VAL A 37 9.15 11.40 13.22
C VAL A 37 9.01 11.21 14.73
N GLU A 38 9.75 10.27 15.27
CA GLU A 38 9.79 9.95 16.68
C GLU A 38 10.12 11.21 17.52
N ASN A 39 9.50 11.32 18.67
CA ASN A 39 9.66 12.44 19.62
C ASN A 39 9.14 13.83 19.16
N THR A 40 8.61 13.97 17.94
CA THR A 40 8.01 15.25 17.49
C THR A 40 6.50 15.30 17.69
N THR A 41 5.84 14.15 17.75
CA THR A 41 4.40 14.01 17.94
C THR A 41 4.06 12.67 18.59
N ARG A 42 2.89 12.62 19.28
CA ARG A 42 2.31 11.37 19.77
C ARG A 42 1.48 10.64 18.71
N THR A 43 1.29 11.27 17.55
CA THR A 43 0.57 10.64 16.43
C THR A 43 1.42 9.54 15.84
N ARG A 44 0.77 8.41 15.53
CA ARG A 44 1.35 7.30 14.77
C ARG A 44 0.37 6.91 13.67
N GLY A 45 0.89 6.66 12.47
CA GLY A 45 0.11 6.00 11.43
C GLY A 45 0.13 4.49 11.63
N TRP A 46 -0.95 3.83 11.29
CA TRP A 46 -1.01 2.38 11.48
C TRP A 46 0.02 1.63 10.58
N GLY A 47 0.37 2.20 9.43
CA GLY A 47 1.39 1.64 8.55
C GLY A 47 2.80 1.63 9.17
N GLU A 48 3.12 2.61 10.02
CA GLU A 48 4.36 2.68 10.80
C GLU A 48 4.53 1.45 11.72
N MET A 49 3.40 0.98 12.29
CA MET A 49 3.38 -0.12 13.25
C MET A 49 3.16 -1.50 12.58
N LEU A 50 2.86 -1.51 11.28
CA LEU A 50 2.39 -2.72 10.61
C LEU A 50 3.41 -3.87 10.63
N GLN A 51 4.71 -3.56 10.56
CA GLN A 51 5.78 -4.58 10.60
C GLN A 51 5.74 -5.44 11.86
N GLU A 52 5.26 -4.91 12.98
CA GLU A 52 5.20 -5.63 14.25
C GLU A 52 4.19 -6.80 14.24
N PHE A 53 3.26 -6.79 13.29
CA PHE A 53 2.23 -7.82 13.13
C PHE A 53 2.60 -8.92 12.13
N PHE A 54 3.78 -8.85 11.52
CA PHE A 54 4.28 -9.82 10.55
C PHE A 54 5.59 -10.45 11.01
N THR A 55 5.81 -11.69 10.58
CA THR A 55 7.09 -12.39 10.79
C THR A 55 8.20 -11.76 9.95
N SER A 56 9.44 -12.15 10.20
CA SER A 56 10.60 -11.68 9.45
C SER A 56 10.60 -12.07 7.96
N ASP A 57 9.70 -12.97 7.56
CA ASP A 57 9.53 -13.41 6.16
C ASP A 57 8.72 -12.42 5.31
N VAL A 58 8.06 -11.46 5.97
CA VAL A 58 7.34 -10.36 5.32
C VAL A 58 8.06 -9.05 5.61
N ARG A 59 8.31 -8.28 4.57
CA ARG A 59 8.87 -6.94 4.66
C ARG A 59 7.79 -5.92 4.38
N ILE A 60 7.60 -4.95 5.28
CA ILE A 60 6.71 -3.82 5.07
C ILE A 60 7.53 -2.61 4.61
N ILE A 61 7.09 -1.94 3.55
CA ILE A 61 7.66 -0.67 3.08
C ILE A 61 6.53 0.35 3.03
N ASN A 62 6.57 1.32 3.95
CA ASN A 62 5.53 2.33 4.05
C ASN A 62 5.87 3.56 3.21
N TYR A 63 5.09 3.80 2.16
CA TYR A 63 5.18 4.99 1.30
C TYR A 63 4.09 6.03 1.62
N ALA A 64 3.18 5.73 2.55
CA ALA A 64 2.09 6.63 2.90
C ALA A 64 2.61 8.03 3.28
N ARG A 65 1.89 9.08 2.88
CA ARG A 65 2.31 10.46 3.08
C ARG A 65 1.19 11.31 3.64
N GLY A 66 1.46 11.97 4.75
CA GLY A 66 0.49 12.88 5.36
C GLY A 66 -0.01 13.95 4.39
N GLY A 67 -1.32 14.19 4.38
CA GLY A 67 -1.96 15.19 3.53
C GLY A 67 -2.22 14.79 2.08
N ARG A 68 -1.87 13.57 1.65
CA ARG A 68 -2.07 13.12 0.26
C ARG A 68 -3.40 12.42 0.10
N SER A 69 -4.08 12.75 -0.99
CA SER A 69 -5.22 12.03 -1.53
C SER A 69 -4.76 10.99 -2.56
N SER A 70 -5.68 10.17 -3.06
CA SER A 70 -5.40 9.28 -4.18
C SER A 70 -4.84 10.03 -5.40
N ARG A 71 -5.37 11.22 -5.70
CA ARG A 71 -4.92 12.10 -6.77
C ARG A 71 -3.52 12.65 -6.52
N SER A 72 -3.33 13.39 -5.42
CA SER A 72 -2.06 14.08 -5.18
C SER A 72 -0.89 13.13 -4.95
N PHE A 73 -1.13 11.92 -4.45
CA PHE A 73 -0.11 10.89 -4.33
C PHE A 73 0.43 10.46 -5.69
N THR A 74 -0.45 10.38 -6.70
CA THR A 74 -0.05 10.10 -8.09
C THR A 74 0.63 11.32 -8.72
N GLU A 75 -0.01 12.48 -8.68
CA GLU A 75 0.46 13.68 -9.37
C GLU A 75 1.80 14.21 -8.85
N GLU A 76 2.14 13.96 -7.58
CA GLU A 76 3.43 14.30 -6.98
C GLU A 76 4.54 13.25 -7.29
N GLY A 77 4.26 12.24 -8.11
CA GLY A 77 5.22 11.18 -8.47
C GLY A 77 5.54 10.20 -7.34
N LEU A 78 4.76 10.19 -6.25
CA LEU A 78 4.97 9.24 -5.15
C LEU A 78 4.61 7.83 -5.58
N TRP A 79 3.59 7.67 -6.41
CA TRP A 79 3.21 6.39 -6.98
C TRP A 79 4.29 5.81 -7.91
N ASP A 80 4.97 6.64 -8.69
CA ASP A 80 6.06 6.18 -9.55
C ASP A 80 7.23 5.59 -8.75
N LYS A 81 7.51 6.14 -7.57
CA LYS A 81 8.50 5.58 -6.64
C LYS A 81 8.11 4.20 -6.13
N VAL A 82 6.82 3.97 -5.89
CA VAL A 82 6.32 2.65 -5.47
C VAL A 82 6.49 1.67 -6.62
N LYS A 83 5.99 2.00 -7.81
CA LYS A 83 6.07 1.15 -9.00
C LYS A 83 7.49 0.72 -9.34
N SER A 84 8.46 1.63 -9.19
CA SER A 84 9.87 1.32 -9.45
C SER A 84 10.49 0.30 -8.47
N ASN A 85 9.82 -0.01 -7.37
CA ASN A 85 10.27 -0.95 -6.35
C ASN A 85 9.37 -2.21 -6.26
N LEU A 86 8.30 -2.30 -7.06
CA LEU A 86 7.44 -3.47 -7.07
C LEU A 86 8.10 -4.64 -7.81
N ASN A 87 7.94 -5.83 -7.27
CA ASN A 87 8.30 -7.07 -7.92
C ASN A 87 7.06 -7.97 -8.07
N PRO A 88 7.02 -8.86 -9.05
CA PRO A 88 5.95 -9.85 -9.16
C PRO A 88 5.77 -10.63 -7.86
N GLY A 89 4.53 -10.74 -7.40
CA GLY A 89 4.16 -11.40 -6.15
C GLY A 89 4.12 -10.49 -4.92
N ASP A 90 4.62 -9.25 -5.00
CA ASP A 90 4.47 -8.26 -3.92
C ASP A 90 3.01 -7.87 -3.72
N TYR A 91 2.70 -7.24 -2.60
CA TYR A 91 1.39 -6.68 -2.29
C TYR A 91 1.44 -5.17 -2.19
N VAL A 92 0.37 -4.50 -2.63
CA VAL A 92 0.18 -3.06 -2.44
C VAL A 92 -1.09 -2.84 -1.61
N PHE A 93 -0.93 -2.36 -0.38
CA PHE A 93 -2.04 -1.97 0.48
C PHE A 93 -2.37 -0.51 0.23
N ILE A 94 -3.63 -0.24 -0.16
CA ILE A 94 -4.09 1.05 -0.66
C ILE A 94 -5.15 1.60 0.27
N GLN A 95 -4.90 2.76 0.91
CA GLN A 95 -5.87 3.44 1.75
C GLN A 95 -5.85 4.95 1.54
N PHE A 96 -6.84 5.48 0.86
CA PHE A 96 -7.09 6.91 0.69
C PHE A 96 -8.53 7.24 1.02
N ALA A 97 -8.83 8.43 1.45
CA ALA A 97 -10.13 9.09 1.49
C ALA A 97 -10.09 10.43 2.21
N HIS A 98 -9.36 10.55 3.34
CA HIS A 98 -9.39 11.71 4.23
C HIS A 98 -9.02 13.03 3.56
N ASN A 99 -8.20 12.98 2.51
CA ASN A 99 -7.83 14.16 1.74
C ASN A 99 -8.61 14.25 0.42
N ASP A 100 -9.11 13.14 -0.08
CA ASP A 100 -9.97 13.07 -1.25
C ASP A 100 -11.32 13.75 -1.01
N GLU A 101 -11.88 13.64 0.20
CA GLU A 101 -13.14 14.29 0.59
C GLU A 101 -13.05 15.81 0.76
N LYS A 102 -11.84 16.38 0.73
CA LYS A 102 -11.67 17.83 0.80
C LYS A 102 -12.11 18.47 -0.49
N GLU A 103 -13.10 19.38 -0.36
CA GLU A 103 -13.73 20.04 -1.50
C GLU A 103 -14.39 19.06 -2.48
N GLN A 104 -15.27 18.20 -1.97
CA GLN A 104 -16.03 17.22 -2.76
C GLN A 104 -16.59 17.84 -4.06
N GLY A 105 -16.38 17.13 -5.17
CA GLY A 105 -16.89 17.51 -6.48
C GLY A 105 -16.11 18.63 -7.18
N LYS A 106 -15.05 19.12 -6.58
CA LYS A 106 -14.09 20.04 -7.21
C LYS A 106 -12.71 19.40 -7.21
N ASP A 107 -11.96 19.67 -8.27
CA ASP A 107 -10.53 19.61 -8.20
C ASP A 107 -10.12 20.66 -7.18
N GLY A 108 -9.86 20.24 -5.94
CA GLY A 108 -9.65 21.15 -4.84
C GLY A 108 -8.61 22.22 -5.17
N ALA A 109 -8.77 23.44 -4.64
CA ALA A 109 -7.84 24.54 -4.86
C ALA A 109 -6.40 24.18 -4.44
N ASP A 110 -6.23 23.17 -3.59
CA ASP A 110 -4.95 22.59 -3.18
C ASP A 110 -4.57 21.31 -3.96
N GLY A 111 -5.32 20.95 -5.00
CA GLY A 111 -5.05 19.80 -5.85
C GLY A 111 -5.32 18.43 -5.19
N ARG A 112 -6.01 18.36 -4.04
CA ARG A 112 -6.24 17.09 -3.31
C ARG A 112 -7.64 16.51 -3.49
N GLY A 113 -8.66 17.35 -3.64
CA GLY A 113 -10.05 16.90 -3.73
C GLY A 113 -10.29 16.00 -4.93
N THR A 114 -11.11 14.97 -4.74
CA THR A 114 -11.61 14.09 -5.79
C THR A 114 -13.12 13.90 -5.65
N ALA A 115 -13.79 13.59 -6.74
CA ALA A 115 -15.22 13.28 -6.74
C ALA A 115 -15.42 11.76 -6.66
N PRO A 116 -16.30 11.26 -5.76
CA PRO A 116 -16.38 9.84 -5.38
C PRO A 116 -16.50 8.86 -6.55
N TRP A 117 -17.43 9.13 -7.45
CA TRP A 117 -17.81 8.21 -8.54
C TRP A 117 -17.06 8.47 -9.85
N THR A 118 -16.21 9.49 -9.88
CA THR A 118 -15.43 9.87 -11.06
C THR A 118 -13.95 9.85 -10.75
N THR A 119 -13.35 10.98 -10.40
CA THR A 119 -11.90 11.11 -10.23
C THR A 119 -11.33 10.23 -9.12
N TYR A 120 -12.01 10.07 -7.97
CA TYR A 120 -11.56 9.15 -6.92
C TYR A 120 -11.50 7.71 -7.43
N LYS A 121 -12.60 7.26 -8.05
CA LYS A 121 -12.69 5.93 -8.63
C LYS A 121 -11.58 5.72 -9.68
N THR A 122 -11.37 6.70 -10.56
CA THR A 122 -10.34 6.62 -11.61
C THR A 122 -8.93 6.42 -11.03
N PHE A 123 -8.55 7.16 -9.97
CA PHE A 123 -7.24 6.97 -9.34
C PHE A 123 -7.13 5.61 -8.63
N LEU A 124 -8.21 5.13 -8.01
CA LEU A 124 -8.19 3.81 -7.39
C LEU A 124 -8.06 2.70 -8.45
N GLU A 125 -8.78 2.80 -9.55
CA GLU A 125 -8.66 1.87 -10.69
C GLU A 125 -7.24 1.90 -11.25
N GLN A 126 -6.64 3.07 -11.43
CA GLN A 126 -5.25 3.19 -11.87
C GLN A 126 -4.27 2.44 -10.95
N TYR A 127 -4.42 2.55 -9.62
CA TYR A 127 -3.56 1.81 -8.69
C TYR A 127 -3.71 0.30 -8.83
N VAL A 128 -4.92 -0.19 -9.05
CA VAL A 128 -5.18 -1.62 -9.28
C VAL A 128 -4.53 -2.06 -10.58
N ASP A 129 -4.89 -1.43 -11.68
CA ASP A 129 -4.46 -1.83 -13.03
C ASP A 129 -2.93 -1.81 -13.16
N GLU A 130 -2.29 -0.75 -12.65
CA GLU A 130 -0.83 -0.62 -12.73
C GLU A 130 -0.10 -1.58 -11.77
N THR A 131 -0.69 -1.91 -10.61
CA THR A 131 -0.16 -2.94 -9.70
C THR A 131 -0.22 -4.32 -10.34
N GLU A 132 -1.36 -4.68 -10.90
CA GLU A 132 -1.57 -5.97 -11.58
C GLU A 132 -0.70 -6.11 -12.84
N ALA A 133 -0.54 -5.03 -13.60
CA ALA A 133 0.33 -5.00 -14.78
C ALA A 133 1.80 -5.30 -14.42
N LEU A 134 2.23 -5.01 -13.20
CA LEU A 134 3.57 -5.32 -12.68
C LEU A 134 3.64 -6.71 -12.01
N GLY A 135 2.55 -7.50 -12.04
CA GLY A 135 2.47 -8.83 -11.43
C GLY A 135 2.36 -8.81 -9.90
N ALA A 136 2.04 -7.66 -9.31
CA ALA A 136 1.81 -7.50 -7.88
C ALA A 136 0.31 -7.57 -7.55
N ASN A 137 -0.03 -7.63 -6.26
CA ASN A 137 -1.38 -7.88 -5.77
C ASN A 137 -1.92 -6.63 -5.06
N PRO A 138 -2.92 -5.92 -5.61
CA PRO A 138 -3.54 -4.78 -4.95
C PRO A 138 -4.52 -5.23 -3.87
N VAL A 139 -4.51 -4.53 -2.73
CA VAL A 139 -5.43 -4.76 -1.60
C VAL A 139 -5.97 -3.42 -1.12
N PHE A 140 -7.27 -3.21 -1.26
CA PHE A 140 -7.92 -2.04 -0.68
C PHE A 140 -8.15 -2.20 0.82
N ILE A 141 -7.82 -1.14 1.55
CA ILE A 141 -8.11 -1.02 2.97
C ILE A 141 -9.09 0.14 3.15
N THR A 142 -10.20 -0.13 3.83
CA THR A 142 -11.19 0.90 4.12
C THR A 142 -10.59 2.02 4.97
N PRO A 143 -10.92 3.28 4.69
CA PRO A 143 -10.42 4.40 5.46
C PRO A 143 -10.92 4.36 6.91
N ILE A 144 -10.09 4.86 7.83
CA ILE A 144 -10.43 4.97 9.24
C ILE A 144 -11.56 6.00 9.40
N VAL A 145 -12.62 5.62 10.10
CA VAL A 145 -13.74 6.53 10.40
C VAL A 145 -13.27 7.68 11.31
N ARG A 146 -13.62 8.91 10.98
CA ARG A 146 -13.38 10.07 11.84
C ARG A 146 -14.23 9.98 13.11
N ARG A 147 -13.61 10.15 14.27
CA ARG A 147 -14.30 10.12 15.57
C ARG A 147 -14.93 11.48 15.90
N TYR A 148 -15.92 11.89 15.11
CA TYR A 148 -16.78 13.00 15.46
C TYR A 148 -17.97 12.50 16.27
N PHE A 149 -18.12 13.05 17.47
CA PHE A 149 -19.20 12.69 18.37
C PHE A 149 -20.32 13.75 18.34
N THR A 150 -21.56 13.29 18.43
CA THR A 150 -22.71 14.15 18.68
C THR A 150 -22.68 14.67 20.11
N LYS A 151 -23.53 15.64 20.42
CA LYS A 151 -23.72 16.10 21.82
C LYS A 151 -24.19 14.97 22.76
N ALA A 152 -24.82 13.93 22.22
CA ALA A 152 -25.26 12.75 22.98
C ALA A 152 -24.14 11.70 23.16
N GLY A 153 -22.92 11.96 22.71
CA GLY A 153 -21.78 11.04 22.84
C GLY A 153 -21.77 9.87 21.84
N THR A 154 -22.69 9.85 20.86
CA THR A 154 -22.69 8.87 19.78
C THR A 154 -21.83 9.33 18.60
N ILE A 155 -21.28 8.40 17.81
CA ILE A 155 -20.56 8.76 16.59
C ILE A 155 -21.51 9.46 15.63
N SER A 156 -21.11 10.65 15.16
CA SER A 156 -21.88 11.41 14.20
C SER A 156 -21.91 10.70 12.84
N PRO A 157 -23.07 10.60 12.17
CA PRO A 157 -23.14 10.14 10.80
C PRO A 157 -22.26 10.96 9.83
N LYS A 158 -22.03 12.25 10.16
CA LYS A 158 -21.10 13.13 9.44
C LYS A 158 -19.62 12.79 9.66
N GLY A 159 -19.33 11.89 10.59
CA GLY A 159 -17.96 11.38 10.81
C GLY A 159 -17.58 10.23 9.89
N CYS A 160 -18.54 9.68 9.16
CA CYS A 160 -18.27 8.79 8.05
C CYS A 160 -17.93 9.62 6.82
N HIS A 161 -17.02 9.13 6.01
CA HIS A 161 -16.69 9.79 4.76
C HIS A 161 -17.93 9.85 3.86
N ASP A 162 -18.40 11.05 3.53
CA ASP A 162 -19.55 11.26 2.63
C ASP A 162 -19.16 11.01 1.15
N ILE A 163 -18.20 10.14 0.90
CA ILE A 163 -17.71 9.82 -0.45
C ILE A 163 -18.36 8.56 -1.04
N GLY A 164 -19.50 8.14 -0.49
CA GLY A 164 -20.29 7.06 -1.09
C GLY A 164 -19.56 5.70 -1.16
N ILE A 165 -18.71 5.42 -0.16
CA ILE A 165 -18.04 4.13 0.01
C ILE A 165 -18.92 3.21 0.85
#